data_c2e05d291b9f973010a5c57243314080
#
_entry.id   c2e05d291b9f973010a5c57243314080
#
_cell.length_a   1.000
_cell.length_b   1.000
_cell.length_c   1.000
_cell.angle_alpha   90.00
_cell.angle_beta   90.00
_cell.angle_gamma   90.00
#
_symmetry.space_group_name_H-M   'P 1'
#
loop_
_entity.id
_entity.type
_entity.pdbx_description
1 polymer ?
#
loop_
_entity_poly.entity_id
_entity_poly.type
_entity_poly.pdbx_seq_one_letter_code
_entity_poly.pdbx_strand_id
1 'polypeptide(L)'
;MMNYSCAKAVTDERRRTGNKIVLFATLFMLVATNAVYSQGKTPVSWKKVKVLVYTKNGKGYVHANIPSAVKAIQEMGRQKGFSVDVSDTPTVFTQASLSKYNALIFTSTNNDVFDTDEQKVAFMRYIQAGGGFMGIHSITGTERKWEWFKRLVGGTFVRHAKHQKFKQVIVDKQHPATIDLPAQWEVDDECYYMNTINPDLKVVLAHDLRSVNDPEKPMWFGDSYPSAWYHEWDGGKQFVTVLGHDGKMYDDPIFRKHLLGGLQWVLAGNKKLDYSKARAVSPTDPLPY
;
A
#
# COMPACT_ATOMS: atom_id res chain seq x y z
N MET A 1 29.53 -41.40 56.20
CA MET A 1 29.00 -42.51 57.03
C MET A 1 27.88 -43.11 56.15
N MET A 2 28.18 -44.27 55.60
CA MET A 2 27.60 -45.56 55.96
C MET A 2 26.11 -45.64 55.68
N ASN A 3 25.50 -46.60 55.00
CA ASN A 3 25.92 -47.88 54.43
C ASN A 3 24.71 -48.47 53.72
N TYR A 4 24.93 -49.15 52.61
CA TYR A 4 24.56 -50.50 52.18
C TYR A 4 23.20 -51.10 52.64
N SER A 5 22.43 -51.67 51.67
CA SER A 5 22.38 -53.13 51.38
C SER A 5 21.24 -53.40 50.35
N CYS A 6 21.39 -53.94 49.25
CA CYS A 6 21.56 -55.29 48.73
C CYS A 6 20.59 -56.36 49.23
N ALA A 7 19.72 -56.91 48.37
CA ALA A 7 19.30 -58.29 48.22
C ALA A 7 18.23 -58.45 47.16
N LYS A 8 18.53 -59.08 46.11
CA LYS A 8 18.54 -60.52 45.67
C LYS A 8 17.17 -61.01 45.13
N ALA A 9 17.27 -61.55 43.97
CA ALA A 9 16.33 -62.18 43.09
C ALA A 9 15.65 -63.43 43.65
N VAL A 10 14.44 -63.72 43.17
CA VAL A 10 13.95 -65.10 42.97
C VAL A 10 13.11 -65.13 41.71
N THR A 11 13.49 -66.06 40.87
CA THR A 11 12.88 -66.54 39.60
C THR A 11 11.60 -67.32 39.93
N ASP A 12 10.57 -67.17 39.11
CA ASP A 12 9.67 -68.29 38.81
C ASP A 12 9.12 -68.20 37.37
N GLU A 13 9.40 -69.23 36.62
CA GLU A 13 8.89 -69.54 35.29
C GLU A 13 7.49 -70.09 35.39
N ARG A 14 6.49 -69.54 34.69
CA ARG A 14 5.38 -70.37 34.17
C ARG A 14 4.95 -69.86 32.79
N ARG A 15 5.21 -70.74 31.83
CA ARG A 15 4.58 -70.78 30.51
C ARG A 15 3.07 -70.71 30.62
N ARG A 16 2.43 -69.87 29.78
CA ARG A 16 1.19 -70.26 29.06
C ARG A 16 0.95 -69.42 27.83
N THR A 17 0.88 -70.14 26.79
CA THR A 17 0.34 -69.92 25.43
C THR A 17 -0.79 -68.92 25.31
N GLY A 18 -0.79 -68.08 24.28
CA GLY A 18 -1.97 -67.72 23.56
C GLY A 18 -2.15 -66.27 23.18
N ASN A 19 -2.22 -66.10 21.91
CA ASN A 19 -2.76 -64.94 21.14
C ASN A 19 -1.89 -63.74 20.94
N LYS A 20 -1.27 -63.71 19.77
CA LYS A 20 -0.73 -62.54 19.10
C LYS A 20 -1.91 -61.66 18.65
N ILE A 21 -2.22 -60.62 19.37
CA ILE A 21 -2.96 -59.47 18.87
C ILE A 21 -1.95 -58.50 18.29
N VAL A 22 -1.89 -58.49 16.95
CA VAL A 22 -1.13 -57.49 16.21
C VAL A 22 -1.96 -56.20 16.27
N LEU A 23 -1.56 -55.29 17.14
CA LEU A 23 -2.11 -53.92 17.20
C LEU A 23 -1.43 -53.11 16.10
N PHE A 24 -2.09 -52.94 14.97
CA PHE A 24 -1.75 -51.95 13.96
C PHE A 24 -1.99 -50.57 14.55
N ALA A 25 -0.95 -49.95 15.10
CA ALA A 25 -0.94 -48.53 15.39
C ALA A 25 -0.85 -47.77 14.06
N THR A 26 -1.99 -47.40 13.49
CA THR A 26 -2.08 -46.44 12.40
C THR A 26 -1.68 -45.07 12.95
N LEU A 27 -0.43 -44.71 12.71
CA LEU A 27 0.10 -43.38 12.94
C LEU A 27 -0.57 -42.41 11.94
N PHE A 28 -1.64 -41.75 12.35
CA PHE A 28 -2.22 -40.64 11.61
C PHE A 28 -1.23 -39.48 11.70
N MET A 29 -0.34 -39.35 10.71
CA MET A 29 0.39 -38.11 10.48
C MET A 29 -0.62 -37.04 10.10
N LEU A 30 -1.00 -36.19 11.05
CA LEU A 30 -1.62 -34.91 10.76
C LEU A 30 -0.57 -34.07 10.02
N VAL A 31 -0.59 -34.10 8.69
CA VAL A 31 0.04 -33.08 7.88
C VAL A 31 -0.78 -31.80 8.08
N ALA A 32 -0.37 -30.99 9.05
CA ALA A 32 -0.82 -29.63 9.15
C ALA A 32 -0.30 -28.92 7.88
N THR A 33 -1.12 -28.91 6.84
CA THR A 33 -0.92 -28.01 5.71
C THR A 33 -1.10 -26.62 6.25
N ASN A 34 0.03 -25.96 6.55
CA ASN A 34 0.09 -24.52 6.66
C ASN A 34 -0.40 -23.98 5.31
N ALA A 35 -1.68 -23.72 5.20
CA ALA A 35 -2.22 -22.87 4.17
C ALA A 35 -1.59 -21.49 4.43
N VAL A 36 -0.43 -21.26 3.82
CA VAL A 36 0.09 -19.91 3.62
C VAL A 36 -1.03 -19.21 2.86
N TYR A 37 -1.80 -18.39 3.58
CA TYR A 37 -2.71 -17.45 2.97
C TYR A 37 -1.85 -16.53 2.10
N SER A 38 -1.63 -16.94 0.86
CA SER A 38 -1.22 -16.06 -0.21
C SER A 38 -2.28 -14.97 -0.28
N GLN A 39 -2.00 -13.81 0.32
CA GLN A 39 -2.89 -12.66 0.24
C GLN A 39 -3.12 -12.37 -1.25
N GLY A 40 -4.24 -12.92 -1.71
CA GLY A 40 -5.00 -12.75 -2.94
C GLY A 40 -4.29 -12.09 -4.11
N LYS A 41 -3.56 -12.88 -4.90
CA LYS A 41 -3.38 -12.58 -6.32
C LYS A 41 -4.69 -12.86 -7.08
N THR A 42 -5.78 -12.16 -6.75
CA THR A 42 -6.91 -12.15 -7.66
C THR A 42 -6.46 -11.36 -8.89
N PRO A 43 -6.33 -11.99 -10.07
CA PRO A 43 -5.83 -11.30 -11.24
C PRO A 43 -6.76 -10.13 -11.57
N VAL A 44 -6.20 -8.94 -11.73
CA VAL A 44 -6.97 -7.77 -12.17
C VAL A 44 -7.34 -7.97 -13.64
N SER A 45 -8.63 -7.90 -13.95
CA SER A 45 -9.12 -7.90 -15.33
C SER A 45 -8.97 -6.49 -15.91
N TRP A 46 -7.77 -6.16 -16.37
CA TRP A 46 -7.38 -4.81 -16.81
C TRP A 46 -8.31 -4.21 -17.87
N LYS A 47 -8.82 -5.00 -18.82
CA LYS A 47 -9.73 -4.55 -19.91
C LYS A 47 -11.05 -3.93 -19.41
N LYS A 48 -11.41 -4.17 -18.15
CA LYS A 48 -12.62 -3.63 -17.51
C LYS A 48 -12.31 -2.49 -16.55
N VAL A 49 -11.04 -2.13 -16.41
CA VAL A 49 -10.60 -1.09 -15.48
C VAL A 49 -10.66 0.26 -16.18
N LYS A 50 -11.22 1.25 -15.48
CA LYS A 50 -11.16 2.65 -15.82
C LYS A 50 -10.65 3.44 -14.63
N VAL A 51 -9.64 4.29 -14.82
CA VAL A 51 -9.05 5.14 -13.79
C VAL A 51 -9.20 6.62 -14.15
N LEU A 52 -9.31 7.46 -13.13
CA LEU A 52 -9.20 8.91 -13.26
C LEU A 52 -7.85 9.36 -12.70
N VAL A 53 -7.05 10.02 -13.52
CA VAL A 53 -5.84 10.73 -13.08
C VAL A 53 -6.21 12.17 -12.77
N TYR A 54 -6.02 12.58 -11.53
CA TYR A 54 -6.32 13.93 -11.07
C TYR A 54 -5.03 14.68 -10.79
N THR A 55 -4.94 15.92 -11.34
CA THR A 55 -3.70 16.71 -11.39
C THR A 55 -3.84 18.14 -10.89
N LYS A 56 -5.02 18.53 -10.36
CA LYS A 56 -5.22 19.90 -9.84
C LYS A 56 -4.25 20.18 -8.69
N ASN A 57 -3.73 21.39 -8.70
CA ASN A 57 -2.95 21.96 -7.61
C ASN A 57 -3.64 23.20 -7.07
N GLY A 58 -3.60 23.40 -5.77
CA GLY A 58 -3.99 24.63 -5.12
C GLY A 58 -2.94 25.73 -5.29
N LYS A 59 -3.15 26.86 -4.62
CA LYS A 59 -2.21 27.98 -4.65
C LYS A 59 -0.85 27.56 -4.07
N GLY A 60 0.24 27.69 -4.83
CA GLY A 60 1.59 27.38 -4.38
C GLY A 60 2.41 26.68 -5.45
N TYR A 61 3.30 25.78 -5.04
CA TYR A 61 4.20 25.07 -5.94
C TYR A 61 3.46 24.01 -6.77
N VAL A 62 3.72 24.01 -8.08
CA VAL A 62 3.19 23.04 -9.04
C VAL A 62 4.37 22.27 -9.64
N HIS A 63 4.34 20.96 -9.56
CA HIS A 63 5.43 20.11 -10.01
C HIS A 63 5.48 19.99 -11.54
N ALA A 64 6.68 20.15 -12.10
CA ALA A 64 6.92 20.03 -13.55
C ALA A 64 6.80 18.58 -14.06
N ASN A 65 6.78 17.58 -13.19
CA ASN A 65 6.68 16.15 -13.52
C ASN A 65 5.26 15.71 -13.94
N ILE A 66 4.22 16.52 -13.70
CA ILE A 66 2.81 16.14 -13.95
C ILE A 66 2.59 15.61 -15.37
N PRO A 67 3.06 16.28 -16.43
CA PRO A 67 2.90 15.76 -17.80
C PRO A 67 3.55 14.38 -18.01
N SER A 68 4.74 14.15 -17.44
CA SER A 68 5.45 12.87 -17.52
C SER A 68 4.69 11.77 -16.78
N ALA A 69 4.15 12.07 -15.61
CA ALA A 69 3.33 11.14 -14.83
C ALA A 69 2.06 10.74 -15.59
N VAL A 70 1.33 11.71 -16.13
CA VAL A 70 0.12 11.47 -16.94
C VAL A 70 0.44 10.60 -18.14
N LYS A 71 1.50 10.94 -18.90
CA LYS A 71 1.95 10.17 -20.05
C LYS A 71 2.26 8.73 -19.68
N ALA A 72 3.04 8.51 -18.60
CA ALA A 72 3.40 7.16 -18.15
C ALA A 72 2.18 6.33 -17.75
N ILE A 73 1.21 6.92 -17.02
CA ILE A 73 -0.01 6.22 -16.62
C ILE A 73 -0.86 5.87 -17.85
N GLN A 74 -0.99 6.77 -18.83
CA GLN A 74 -1.69 6.51 -20.09
C GLN A 74 -1.00 5.42 -20.91
N GLU A 75 0.34 5.39 -20.95
CA GLU A 75 1.11 4.32 -21.61
C GLU A 75 0.92 2.96 -20.92
N MET A 76 0.96 2.92 -19.61
CA MET A 76 0.62 1.72 -18.85
C MET A 76 -0.82 1.25 -19.14
N GLY A 77 -1.76 2.19 -19.25
CA GLY A 77 -3.15 1.91 -19.65
C GLY A 77 -3.22 1.22 -21.00
N ARG A 78 -2.56 1.78 -22.03
CA ARG A 78 -2.49 1.18 -23.38
C ARG A 78 -1.86 -0.22 -23.36
N GLN A 79 -0.76 -0.39 -22.62
CA GLN A 79 -0.03 -1.67 -22.55
C GLN A 79 -0.82 -2.77 -21.82
N LYS A 80 -1.54 -2.42 -20.76
CA LYS A 80 -2.31 -3.38 -19.95
C LYS A 80 -3.76 -3.51 -20.37
N GLY A 81 -4.28 -2.54 -21.13
CA GLY A 81 -5.65 -2.52 -21.63
C GLY A 81 -6.65 -1.85 -20.72
N PHE A 82 -6.23 -0.98 -19.78
CA PHE A 82 -7.15 -0.17 -18.98
C PHE A 82 -7.32 1.26 -19.54
N SER A 83 -8.49 1.85 -19.29
CA SER A 83 -8.82 3.20 -19.73
C SER A 83 -8.38 4.24 -18.71
N VAL A 84 -7.89 5.38 -19.21
CA VAL A 84 -7.40 6.49 -18.38
C VAL A 84 -8.07 7.78 -18.83
N ASP A 85 -8.85 8.40 -17.94
CA ASP A 85 -9.30 9.78 -18.07
C ASP A 85 -8.36 10.67 -17.22
N VAL A 86 -8.20 11.94 -17.63
CA VAL A 86 -7.38 12.92 -16.93
C VAL A 86 -8.23 14.15 -16.64
N SER A 87 -8.11 14.72 -15.43
CA SER A 87 -8.77 15.97 -15.07
C SER A 87 -7.90 16.80 -14.13
N ASP A 88 -7.88 18.10 -14.35
CA ASP A 88 -7.36 19.12 -13.43
C ASP A 88 -8.49 19.96 -12.81
N THR A 89 -9.73 19.59 -13.07
CA THR A 89 -10.94 20.32 -12.69
C THR A 89 -11.71 19.57 -11.60
N PRO A 90 -11.96 20.17 -10.43
CA PRO A 90 -12.61 19.48 -9.31
C PRO A 90 -14.11 19.26 -9.53
N THR A 91 -14.70 19.82 -10.58
CA THR A 91 -16.10 19.57 -10.99
C THR A 91 -16.34 18.09 -11.35
N VAL A 92 -15.28 17.30 -11.57
CA VAL A 92 -15.38 15.84 -11.78
C VAL A 92 -15.82 15.11 -10.51
N PHE A 93 -15.65 15.70 -9.32
CA PHE A 93 -16.03 15.09 -8.05
C PHE A 93 -17.53 15.21 -7.79
N THR A 94 -18.27 14.38 -8.49
CA THR A 94 -19.69 14.08 -8.26
C THR A 94 -19.87 12.57 -8.19
N GLN A 95 -20.86 12.09 -7.45
CA GLN A 95 -21.12 10.64 -7.37
C GLN A 95 -21.35 10.03 -8.77
N ALA A 96 -22.07 10.74 -9.65
CA ALA A 96 -22.34 10.29 -11.02
C ALA A 96 -21.07 10.14 -11.88
N SER A 97 -20.12 11.05 -11.74
CA SER A 97 -18.83 10.97 -12.42
C SER A 97 -17.94 9.89 -11.83
N LEU A 98 -17.74 9.90 -10.49
CA LEU A 98 -16.82 9.01 -9.82
C LEU A 98 -17.25 7.54 -9.90
N SER A 99 -18.55 7.25 -10.02
CA SER A 99 -19.06 5.88 -10.17
C SER A 99 -18.57 5.15 -11.44
N LYS A 100 -17.97 5.88 -12.39
CA LYS A 100 -17.40 5.33 -13.64
C LYS A 100 -15.99 4.75 -13.46
N TYR A 101 -15.31 5.06 -12.34
CA TYR A 101 -13.88 4.74 -12.14
C TYR A 101 -13.69 3.67 -11.07
N ASN A 102 -12.76 2.76 -11.33
CA ASN A 102 -12.36 1.71 -10.38
C ASN A 102 -11.29 2.21 -9.40
N ALA A 103 -10.46 3.19 -9.84
CA ALA A 103 -9.51 3.86 -8.97
C ALA A 103 -9.34 5.33 -9.38
N LEU A 104 -9.01 6.16 -8.39
CA LEU A 104 -8.58 7.55 -8.56
C LEU A 104 -7.08 7.61 -8.30
N ILE A 105 -6.33 8.23 -9.20
CA ILE A 105 -4.89 8.42 -9.10
C ILE A 105 -4.62 9.92 -8.98
N PHE A 106 -4.18 10.36 -7.81
CA PHE A 106 -3.74 11.74 -7.61
C PHE A 106 -2.22 11.79 -7.81
N THR A 107 -1.77 12.46 -8.85
CA THR A 107 -0.35 12.56 -9.16
C THR A 107 0.15 13.99 -9.01
N SER A 108 1.13 14.16 -8.13
CA SER A 108 1.79 15.43 -7.82
C SER A 108 0.80 16.58 -7.54
N THR A 109 -0.37 16.24 -6.96
CA THR A 109 -1.29 17.22 -6.42
C THR A 109 -0.69 17.86 -5.17
N ASN A 110 -1.04 19.12 -4.90
CA ASN A 110 -0.50 19.86 -3.75
C ASN A 110 -1.48 20.94 -3.30
N ASN A 111 -1.49 21.27 -2.00
CA ASN A 111 -2.36 22.23 -1.38
C ASN A 111 -3.87 21.91 -1.57
N ASP A 112 -4.76 22.92 -1.61
CA ASP A 112 -6.20 22.72 -1.69
C ASP A 112 -6.62 22.37 -3.12
N VAL A 113 -7.18 21.19 -3.32
CA VAL A 113 -7.49 20.65 -4.66
C VAL A 113 -8.99 20.47 -4.90
N PHE A 114 -9.81 20.74 -3.89
CA PHE A 114 -11.26 20.81 -3.99
C PHE A 114 -11.72 22.27 -3.77
N ASP A 115 -12.77 22.67 -4.48
CA ASP A 115 -13.30 24.03 -4.40
C ASP A 115 -14.49 24.11 -3.43
N THR A 116 -15.21 22.98 -3.21
CA THR A 116 -16.41 22.94 -2.39
C THR A 116 -16.45 21.70 -1.48
N ASP A 117 -17.26 21.79 -0.42
CA ASP A 117 -17.49 20.67 0.50
C ASP A 117 -18.23 19.51 -0.17
N GLU A 118 -19.12 19.78 -1.14
CA GLU A 118 -19.83 18.75 -1.90
C GLU A 118 -18.85 17.86 -2.69
N GLN A 119 -17.79 18.45 -3.25
CA GLN A 119 -16.74 17.70 -3.95
C GLN A 119 -15.97 16.81 -2.98
N LYS A 120 -15.64 17.31 -1.78
CA LYS A 120 -15.00 16.52 -0.71
C LYS A 120 -15.91 15.38 -0.25
N VAL A 121 -17.18 15.64 -0.03
CA VAL A 121 -18.16 14.62 0.34
C VAL A 121 -18.31 13.57 -0.76
N ALA A 122 -18.36 13.97 -2.03
CA ALA A 122 -18.44 13.02 -3.14
C ALA A 122 -17.22 12.10 -3.18
N PHE A 123 -16.02 12.63 -2.89
CA PHE A 123 -14.80 11.83 -2.79
C PHE A 123 -14.83 10.89 -1.59
N MET A 124 -15.23 11.35 -0.39
CA MET A 124 -15.43 10.48 0.77
C MET A 124 -16.36 9.32 0.46
N ARG A 125 -17.53 9.61 -0.13
CA ARG A 125 -18.54 8.61 -0.50
C ARG A 125 -18.02 7.60 -1.52
N TYR A 126 -17.15 8.03 -2.45
CA TYR A 126 -16.49 7.14 -3.40
C TYR A 126 -15.59 6.13 -2.68
N ILE A 127 -14.76 6.58 -1.73
CA ILE A 127 -13.91 5.70 -0.91
C ILE A 127 -14.76 4.74 -0.09
N GLN A 128 -15.79 5.24 0.59
CA GLN A 128 -16.72 4.46 1.41
C GLN A 128 -17.48 3.41 0.61
N ALA A 129 -17.73 3.67 -0.67
CA ALA A 129 -18.33 2.70 -1.59
C ALA A 129 -17.35 1.59 -2.05
N GLY A 130 -16.10 1.61 -1.60
CA GLY A 130 -15.06 0.64 -1.96
C GLY A 130 -14.15 1.10 -3.10
N GLY A 131 -14.12 2.39 -3.41
CA GLY A 131 -13.25 2.95 -4.45
C GLY A 131 -11.76 2.84 -4.12
N GLY A 132 -10.93 2.54 -5.14
CA GLY A 132 -9.48 2.52 -5.01
C GLY A 132 -8.88 3.92 -5.08
N PHE A 133 -7.84 4.18 -4.28
CA PHE A 133 -7.11 5.44 -4.29
C PHE A 133 -5.60 5.21 -4.38
N MET A 134 -4.94 5.94 -5.26
CA MET A 134 -3.49 5.93 -5.40
C MET A 134 -2.96 7.36 -5.37
N GLY A 135 -2.03 7.64 -4.46
CA GLY A 135 -1.34 8.92 -4.36
C GLY A 135 0.12 8.81 -4.79
N ILE A 136 0.59 9.76 -5.61
CA ILE A 136 1.96 9.78 -6.13
C ILE A 136 2.61 11.12 -5.76
N HIS A 137 3.85 11.04 -5.29
CA HIS A 137 4.77 12.13 -4.96
C HIS A 137 4.19 13.10 -3.93
N SER A 138 3.85 14.33 -4.32
CA SER A 138 3.44 15.38 -3.39
C SER A 138 2.00 15.23 -2.84
N ILE A 139 1.39 14.07 -3.01
CA ILE A 139 0.07 13.77 -2.43
C ILE A 139 0.01 14.04 -0.90
N THR A 140 1.12 13.81 -0.19
CA THR A 140 1.25 14.09 1.24
C THR A 140 1.22 15.59 1.56
N GLY A 141 1.37 16.44 0.55
CA GLY A 141 1.23 17.90 0.61
C GLY A 141 -0.18 18.42 0.25
N THR A 142 -1.11 17.53 -0.08
CA THR A 142 -2.46 17.87 -0.51
C THR A 142 -3.41 17.91 0.68
N GLU A 143 -4.36 18.87 0.67
CA GLU A 143 -5.44 19.01 1.66
C GLU A 143 -4.96 18.91 3.14
N ARG A 144 -3.84 19.53 3.47
CA ARG A 144 -3.15 19.41 4.78
C ARG A 144 -3.99 19.81 5.98
N LYS A 145 -5.10 20.52 5.76
CA LYS A 145 -6.03 20.96 6.83
C LYS A 145 -7.22 20.02 7.00
N TRP A 146 -7.40 19.08 6.08
CA TRP A 146 -8.53 18.17 6.10
C TRP A 146 -8.14 16.83 6.75
N GLU A 147 -8.56 16.62 8.00
CA GLU A 147 -8.15 15.48 8.81
C GLU A 147 -8.50 14.12 8.16
N TRP A 148 -9.69 14.03 7.54
CA TRP A 148 -10.08 12.82 6.83
C TRP A 148 -9.10 12.49 5.70
N PHE A 149 -8.70 13.48 4.91
CA PHE A 149 -7.76 13.29 3.79
C PHE A 149 -6.35 12.93 4.28
N LYS A 150 -5.90 13.53 5.37
CA LYS A 150 -4.61 13.19 6.00
C LYS A 150 -4.58 11.72 6.43
N ARG A 151 -5.69 11.22 7.01
CA ARG A 151 -5.82 9.80 7.38
C ARG A 151 -5.88 8.90 6.16
N LEU A 152 -6.58 9.29 5.09
CA LEU A 152 -6.61 8.56 3.81
C LEU A 152 -5.22 8.40 3.20
N VAL A 153 -4.42 9.49 3.17
CA VAL A 153 -3.06 9.49 2.62
C VAL A 153 -2.06 8.82 3.57
N GLY A 154 -2.25 9.00 4.86
CA GLY A 154 -1.45 8.34 5.90
C GLY A 154 -0.24 9.12 6.40
N GLY A 155 0.09 10.26 5.83
CA GLY A 155 1.18 11.13 6.26
C GLY A 155 1.07 12.52 5.69
N THR A 156 1.66 13.52 6.38
CA THR A 156 1.66 14.92 5.95
C THR A 156 3.08 15.39 5.70
N PHE A 157 3.35 15.90 4.50
CA PHE A 157 4.64 16.43 4.09
C PHE A 157 5.08 17.60 4.98
N VAL A 158 6.34 17.59 5.37
CA VAL A 158 6.99 18.68 6.12
C VAL A 158 8.09 19.34 5.30
N ARG A 159 9.05 18.54 4.82
CA ARG A 159 10.18 18.97 4.01
C ARG A 159 10.78 17.77 3.27
N HIS A 160 11.75 18.02 2.43
CA HIS A 160 12.59 17.01 1.79
C HIS A 160 14.08 17.39 1.90
N ALA A 161 14.97 16.40 1.75
CA ALA A 161 16.37 16.62 1.51
C ALA A 161 16.57 17.27 0.12
N LYS A 162 17.73 17.88 -0.13
CA LYS A 162 18.09 18.31 -1.49
C LYS A 162 17.96 17.12 -2.44
N HIS A 163 17.48 17.39 -3.67
CA HIS A 163 17.43 16.39 -4.75
C HIS A 163 18.79 15.72 -4.92
N GLN A 164 18.83 14.39 -4.88
CA GLN A 164 20.04 13.59 -4.88
C GLN A 164 19.76 12.12 -5.20
N LYS A 165 20.83 11.37 -5.46
CA LYS A 165 20.76 9.92 -5.54
C LYS A 165 20.77 9.30 -4.15
N PHE A 166 19.87 8.36 -3.90
CA PHE A 166 19.83 7.59 -2.66
C PHE A 166 19.12 6.24 -2.86
N LYS A 167 19.31 5.32 -1.92
CA LYS A 167 18.84 3.95 -2.02
C LYS A 167 17.47 3.79 -1.39
N GLN A 168 16.73 2.81 -1.92
CA GLN A 168 15.48 2.32 -1.36
C GLN A 168 15.70 0.97 -0.66
N VAL A 169 15.02 0.76 0.45
CA VAL A 169 14.91 -0.51 1.17
C VAL A 169 13.55 -1.13 0.83
N ILE A 170 13.55 -2.36 0.31
CA ILE A 170 12.32 -3.12 0.09
C ILE A 170 11.93 -3.75 1.41
N VAL A 171 10.83 -3.28 2.00
CA VAL A 171 10.31 -3.72 3.30
C VAL A 171 9.43 -4.96 3.12
N ASP A 172 8.46 -4.91 2.21
CA ASP A 172 7.63 -6.05 1.86
C ASP A 172 7.97 -6.52 0.43
N LYS A 173 8.64 -7.68 0.33
CA LYS A 173 9.07 -8.27 -0.95
C LYS A 173 7.95 -9.01 -1.68
N GLN A 174 6.78 -9.18 -1.08
CA GLN A 174 5.67 -9.94 -1.65
C GLN A 174 4.57 -9.02 -2.22
N HIS A 175 4.59 -7.74 -1.85
CA HIS A 175 3.60 -6.78 -2.32
C HIS A 175 3.73 -6.55 -3.85
N PRO A 176 2.63 -6.43 -4.61
CA PRO A 176 2.69 -6.21 -6.07
C PRO A 176 3.55 -5.02 -6.49
N ALA A 177 3.64 -3.97 -5.68
CA ALA A 177 4.45 -2.78 -5.98
C ALA A 177 5.96 -2.99 -5.81
N THR A 178 6.39 -4.11 -5.22
CA THR A 178 7.80 -4.34 -4.87
C THR A 178 8.34 -5.69 -5.32
N ILE A 179 7.48 -6.64 -5.66
CA ILE A 179 7.86 -8.03 -6.00
C ILE A 179 8.82 -8.11 -7.20
N ASP A 180 8.69 -7.19 -8.16
CA ASP A 180 9.51 -7.16 -9.37
C ASP A 180 10.61 -6.09 -9.31
N LEU A 181 10.88 -5.52 -8.13
CA LEU A 181 11.95 -4.54 -7.94
C LEU A 181 13.30 -5.24 -7.72
N PRO A 182 14.42 -4.64 -8.16
CA PRO A 182 15.74 -5.16 -7.87
C PRO A 182 16.04 -5.08 -6.37
N ALA A 183 16.83 -6.00 -5.85
CA ALA A 183 17.21 -6.04 -4.44
C ALA A 183 17.91 -4.76 -3.96
N GLN A 184 18.56 -4.05 -4.89
CA GLN A 184 19.12 -2.71 -4.69
C GLN A 184 18.49 -1.78 -5.73
N TRP A 185 17.77 -0.79 -5.25
CA TRP A 185 17.18 0.24 -6.09
C TRP A 185 17.67 1.62 -5.64
N GLU A 186 18.43 2.27 -6.49
CA GLU A 186 18.85 3.66 -6.32
C GLU A 186 17.93 4.56 -7.16
N VAL A 187 17.50 5.64 -6.57
CA VAL A 187 16.65 6.66 -7.21
C VAL A 187 17.38 8.00 -7.20
N ASP A 188 17.11 8.85 -8.19
CA ASP A 188 17.53 10.25 -8.24
C ASP A 188 16.28 11.10 -8.01
N ASP A 189 16.04 11.51 -6.75
CA ASP A 189 14.76 12.06 -6.32
C ASP A 189 14.90 12.95 -5.08
N GLU A 190 13.79 13.42 -4.55
CA GLU A 190 13.68 14.09 -3.25
C GLU A 190 13.33 13.09 -2.15
N CYS A 191 14.15 13.03 -1.11
CA CYS A 191 13.82 12.24 0.07
C CYS A 191 12.83 13.02 0.94
N TYR A 192 11.55 12.64 0.86
CA TYR A 192 10.45 13.29 1.59
C TYR A 192 10.39 12.86 3.04
N TYR A 193 10.14 13.84 3.92
CA TYR A 193 9.87 13.62 5.34
C TYR A 193 8.48 14.12 5.69
N MET A 194 7.82 13.36 6.53
CA MET A 194 6.43 13.58 6.92
C MET A 194 6.31 13.67 8.44
N ASN A 195 5.28 14.33 8.91
CA ASN A 195 4.80 14.20 10.28
C ASN A 195 3.47 13.44 10.29
N THR A 196 2.95 13.16 11.46
CA THR A 196 1.62 12.52 11.64
C THR A 196 1.42 11.26 10.80
N ILE A 197 2.51 10.46 10.64
CA ILE A 197 2.43 9.16 9.94
C ILE A 197 1.46 8.26 10.72
N ASN A 198 0.45 7.74 10.01
CA ASN A 198 -0.53 6.84 10.59
C ASN A 198 0.14 5.51 11.00
N PRO A 199 0.01 5.06 12.27
CA PRO A 199 0.64 3.83 12.73
C PRO A 199 0.12 2.55 12.06
N ASP A 200 -1.07 2.60 11.44
CA ASP A 200 -1.69 1.43 10.79
C ASP A 200 -1.19 1.19 9.36
N LEU A 201 -0.30 2.05 8.85
CA LEU A 201 0.26 1.90 7.51
C LEU A 201 1.12 0.65 7.39
N LYS A 202 0.95 -0.06 6.29
CA LYS A 202 1.80 -1.17 5.88
C LYS A 202 2.84 -0.66 4.88
N VAL A 203 4.04 -0.40 5.38
CA VAL A 203 5.15 0.11 4.57
C VAL A 203 5.66 -1.00 3.65
N VAL A 204 5.79 -0.70 2.36
CA VAL A 204 6.34 -1.63 1.36
C VAL A 204 7.74 -1.22 0.90
N LEU A 205 8.04 0.09 0.95
CA LEU A 205 9.30 0.68 0.53
C LEU A 205 9.71 1.78 1.49
N ALA A 206 11.00 1.90 1.76
CA ALA A 206 11.56 2.94 2.62
C ALA A 206 12.82 3.57 2.00
N HIS A 207 13.08 4.84 2.29
CA HIS A 207 14.37 5.48 2.03
C HIS A 207 15.45 4.89 2.95
N ASP A 208 16.61 4.49 2.42
CA ASP A 208 17.78 4.17 3.22
C ASP A 208 18.49 5.49 3.62
N LEU A 209 18.21 5.96 4.83
CA LEU A 209 18.73 7.24 5.33
C LEU A 209 20.26 7.26 5.47
N ARG A 210 20.92 6.11 5.47
CA ARG A 210 22.41 6.04 5.46
C ARG A 210 22.97 6.54 4.14
N SER A 211 22.19 6.43 3.05
CA SER A 211 22.57 6.90 1.72
C SER A 211 22.12 8.33 1.42
N VAL A 212 21.38 8.98 2.33
CA VAL A 212 20.88 10.35 2.18
C VAL A 212 21.82 11.33 2.85
N ASN A 213 22.32 12.29 2.08
CA ASN A 213 23.11 13.40 2.58
C ASN A 213 22.19 14.55 3.04
N ASP A 214 21.76 14.50 4.28
CA ASP A 214 20.95 15.51 4.93
C ASP A 214 21.23 15.48 6.44
N PRO A 215 21.87 16.54 7.00
CA PRO A 215 22.21 16.58 8.44
C PRO A 215 20.98 16.66 9.35
N GLU A 216 19.83 17.08 8.82
CA GLU A 216 18.58 17.23 9.57
C GLU A 216 17.58 16.07 9.31
N LYS A 217 18.06 14.95 8.73
CA LYS A 217 17.20 13.81 8.48
C LYS A 217 16.61 13.26 9.78
N PRO A 218 15.29 12.97 9.81
CA PRO A 218 14.66 12.43 10.99
C PRO A 218 15.07 10.96 11.22
N MET A 219 15.39 10.61 12.47
CA MET A 219 15.84 9.26 12.84
C MET A 219 14.78 8.49 13.63
N TRP A 220 13.52 8.89 13.59
CA TRP A 220 12.42 8.27 14.37
C TRP A 220 12.15 6.80 13.99
N PHE A 221 12.49 6.44 12.75
CA PHE A 221 12.36 5.07 12.24
C PHE A 221 13.75 4.42 12.04
N GLY A 222 14.79 4.90 12.73
CA GLY A 222 16.17 4.48 12.52
C GLY A 222 16.67 4.85 11.12
N ASP A 223 17.36 3.92 10.46
CA ASP A 223 17.96 4.13 9.14
C ASP A 223 16.98 3.99 7.96
N SER A 224 15.73 3.65 8.22
CA SER A 224 14.73 3.41 7.17
C SER A 224 13.53 4.33 7.36
N TYR A 225 13.22 5.16 6.37
CA TYR A 225 12.11 6.11 6.43
C TYR A 225 11.02 5.74 5.39
N PRO A 226 9.73 5.65 5.76
CA PRO A 226 8.67 5.24 4.82
C PRO A 226 8.65 6.06 3.53
N SER A 227 8.69 5.40 2.37
CA SER A 227 8.61 6.03 1.03
C SER A 227 7.45 5.52 0.19
N ALA A 228 6.93 4.33 0.47
CA ALA A 228 5.67 3.86 -0.07
C ALA A 228 4.98 2.92 0.90
N TRP A 229 3.65 3.00 0.93
CA TRP A 229 2.81 2.24 1.84
C TRP A 229 1.41 2.00 1.29
N TYR A 230 0.67 1.11 1.96
CA TYR A 230 -0.73 0.85 1.69
C TYR A 230 -1.50 0.64 2.98
N HIS A 231 -2.79 0.82 2.91
CA HIS A 231 -3.74 0.43 3.94
C HIS A 231 -5.15 0.29 3.36
N GLU A 232 -6.05 -0.27 4.15
CA GLU A 232 -7.48 -0.24 3.91
C GLU A 232 -8.10 0.66 4.95
N TRP A 233 -8.76 1.72 4.50
CA TRP A 233 -9.34 2.69 5.42
C TRP A 233 -10.62 3.28 4.82
N ASP A 234 -11.61 3.53 5.69
CA ASP A 234 -12.93 4.07 5.36
C ASP A 234 -13.62 3.37 4.17
N GLY A 235 -13.46 2.04 4.06
CA GLY A 235 -14.09 1.19 3.05
C GLY A 235 -13.32 1.03 1.74
N GLY A 236 -12.31 1.86 1.47
CA GLY A 236 -11.48 1.79 0.27
C GLY A 236 -10.09 1.19 0.51
N LYS A 237 -9.35 1.00 -0.58
CA LYS A 237 -7.94 0.62 -0.59
C LYS A 237 -7.08 1.78 -1.04
N GLN A 238 -6.04 2.10 -0.27
CA GLN A 238 -5.14 3.21 -0.53
C GLN A 238 -3.70 2.72 -0.71
N PHE A 239 -3.06 3.20 -1.77
CA PHE A 239 -1.63 3.05 -1.99
C PHE A 239 -0.99 4.42 -2.20
N VAL A 240 0.11 4.69 -1.52
CA VAL A 240 0.84 5.96 -1.62
C VAL A 240 2.32 5.68 -1.85
N THR A 241 2.92 6.43 -2.75
CA THR A 241 4.37 6.53 -2.92
C THR A 241 4.77 7.99 -2.97
N VAL A 242 5.79 8.38 -2.20
CA VAL A 242 6.32 9.75 -2.22
C VAL A 242 7.43 9.95 -3.24
N LEU A 243 7.78 8.90 -3.98
CA LEU A 243 8.72 8.98 -5.10
C LEU A 243 8.08 9.64 -6.33
N GLY A 244 8.89 10.21 -7.21
CA GLY A 244 8.47 10.70 -8.52
C GLY A 244 8.56 12.20 -8.72
N HIS A 245 9.50 12.89 -8.06
CA HIS A 245 9.72 14.33 -8.28
C HIS A 245 10.21 14.64 -9.70
N ASP A 246 11.19 13.90 -10.20
CA ASP A 246 11.72 14.13 -11.55
C ASP A 246 10.84 13.44 -12.62
N GLY A 247 10.53 14.18 -13.68
CA GLY A 247 9.81 13.64 -14.84
C GLY A 247 10.50 12.45 -15.49
N LYS A 248 11.83 12.35 -15.42
CA LYS A 248 12.60 11.22 -15.96
C LYS A 248 12.32 9.91 -15.22
N MET A 249 11.94 9.94 -13.94
CA MET A 249 11.57 8.72 -13.20
C MET A 249 10.42 7.98 -13.86
N TYR A 250 9.50 8.69 -14.51
CA TYR A 250 8.36 8.10 -15.19
C TYR A 250 8.73 7.36 -16.49
N ASP A 251 9.96 7.52 -16.98
CA ASP A 251 10.52 6.73 -18.07
C ASP A 251 11.26 5.47 -17.56
N ASP A 252 11.60 5.40 -16.26
CA ASP A 252 12.25 4.23 -15.65
C ASP A 252 11.26 3.05 -15.56
N PRO A 253 11.58 1.91 -16.20
CA PRO A 253 10.75 0.71 -16.14
C PRO A 253 10.59 0.15 -14.73
N ILE A 254 11.55 0.37 -13.82
CA ILE A 254 11.48 -0.07 -12.41
C ILE A 254 10.42 0.74 -11.68
N PHE A 255 10.45 2.07 -11.82
CA PHE A 255 9.44 2.93 -11.21
C PHE A 255 8.04 2.66 -11.78
N ARG A 256 7.92 2.44 -13.10
CA ARG A 256 6.64 2.04 -13.73
C ARG A 256 6.10 0.72 -13.20
N LYS A 257 6.95 -0.28 -12.92
CA LYS A 257 6.53 -1.53 -12.26
C LYS A 257 6.01 -1.25 -10.85
N HIS A 258 6.70 -0.40 -10.09
CA HIS A 258 6.26 0.02 -8.77
C HIS A 258 4.86 0.66 -8.81
N LEU A 259 4.65 1.63 -9.68
CA LEU A 259 3.37 2.30 -9.85
C LEU A 259 2.26 1.32 -10.29
N LEU A 260 2.54 0.46 -11.27
CA LEU A 260 1.57 -0.52 -11.76
C LEU A 260 1.19 -1.54 -10.68
N GLY A 261 2.14 -1.96 -9.86
CA GLY A 261 1.91 -2.85 -8.73
C GLY A 261 1.06 -2.21 -7.63
N GLY A 262 1.28 -0.92 -7.33
CA GLY A 262 0.43 -0.13 -6.43
C GLY A 262 -1.00 -0.03 -6.96
N LEU A 263 -1.17 0.26 -8.25
CA LEU A 263 -2.49 0.28 -8.90
C LEU A 263 -3.14 -1.11 -8.88
N GLN A 264 -2.38 -2.17 -9.14
CA GLN A 264 -2.89 -3.54 -9.07
C GLN A 264 -3.43 -3.86 -7.66
N TRP A 265 -2.75 -3.41 -6.61
CA TRP A 265 -3.18 -3.66 -5.24
C TRP A 265 -4.48 -2.94 -4.91
N VAL A 266 -4.63 -1.65 -5.27
CA VAL A 266 -5.87 -0.90 -5.00
C VAL A 266 -7.06 -1.43 -5.78
N LEU A 267 -6.82 -2.10 -6.91
CA LEU A 267 -7.85 -2.73 -7.75
C LEU A 267 -8.16 -4.18 -7.32
N ALA A 268 -7.27 -4.83 -6.55
CA ALA A 268 -7.43 -6.24 -6.19
C ALA A 268 -8.66 -6.47 -5.32
N GLY A 269 -9.56 -7.33 -5.81
CA GLY A 269 -10.82 -7.61 -5.14
C GLY A 269 -11.87 -6.51 -5.27
N ASN A 270 -11.62 -5.45 -6.04
CA ASN A 270 -12.60 -4.40 -6.30
C ASN A 270 -13.82 -5.00 -7.00
N LYS A 271 -14.90 -5.02 -6.26
CA LYS A 271 -16.25 -5.27 -6.75
C LYS A 271 -16.79 -3.94 -7.32
N LYS A 272 -17.97 -3.98 -7.92
CA LYS A 272 -18.71 -2.76 -8.26
C LYS A 272 -18.83 -1.88 -7.00
N LEU A 273 -18.65 -0.56 -7.16
CA LEU A 273 -18.86 0.42 -6.10
C LEU A 273 -20.26 0.25 -5.47
N ASP A 274 -20.30 0.19 -4.15
CA ASP A 274 -21.52 0.03 -3.38
C ASP A 274 -21.82 1.29 -2.56
N TYR A 275 -22.48 2.24 -3.19
CA TYR A 275 -22.84 3.50 -2.55
C TYR A 275 -23.86 3.38 -1.41
N SER A 276 -24.47 2.21 -1.19
CA SER A 276 -25.31 1.98 0.00
C SER A 276 -24.50 2.01 1.30
N LYS A 277 -23.17 1.81 1.20
CA LYS A 277 -22.21 1.89 2.32
C LYS A 277 -21.71 3.30 2.56
N ALA A 278 -21.93 4.22 1.62
CA ALA A 278 -21.45 5.58 1.71
C ALA A 278 -22.31 6.38 2.70
N ARG A 279 -21.66 6.92 3.74
CA ARG A 279 -22.30 7.61 4.85
C ARG A 279 -21.98 9.10 4.96
N ALA A 280 -20.88 9.55 4.30
CA ALA A 280 -20.43 10.93 4.42
C ALA A 280 -21.49 11.92 4.00
N VAL A 281 -21.67 12.97 4.81
CA VAL A 281 -22.57 14.12 4.59
C VAL A 281 -21.84 15.45 4.74
N SER A 282 -20.66 15.46 5.39
CA SER A 282 -19.80 16.62 5.58
C SER A 282 -18.33 16.23 5.54
N PRO A 283 -17.41 17.11 5.06
CA PRO A 283 -15.96 16.88 5.17
C PRO A 283 -15.46 16.78 6.62
N THR A 284 -16.24 17.27 7.57
CA THR A 284 -15.93 17.28 9.00
C THR A 284 -16.65 16.17 9.77
N ASP A 285 -17.22 15.20 9.08
CA ASP A 285 -17.81 14.03 9.74
C ASP A 285 -16.75 13.34 10.64
N PRO A 286 -17.17 12.71 11.76
CA PRO A 286 -16.27 11.96 12.62
C PRO A 286 -15.46 10.93 11.81
N LEU A 287 -14.15 10.85 12.10
CA LEU A 287 -13.30 9.86 11.47
C LEU A 287 -13.75 8.45 11.81
N PRO A 288 -13.71 7.49 10.87
CA PRO A 288 -13.93 6.08 11.19
C PRO A 288 -12.81 5.58 12.11
N TYR A 289 -13.18 4.70 13.04
CA TYR A 289 -12.26 4.02 13.94
C TYR A 289 -11.55 2.87 13.24
#